data_a94cfe2dbd27e0965fef4f0cb087d493
#
_entry.id   a94cfe2dbd27e0965fef4f0cb087d493
#
_cell.length_a   1.000
_cell.length_b   1.000
_cell.length_c   1.000
_cell.angle_alpha   90.00
_cell.angle_beta   90.00
_cell.angle_gamma   90.00
#
_symmetry.space_group_name_H-M   'P 1'
#
loop_
_entity.id
_entity.type
_entity.pdbx_description
1 polymer ?
#
loop_
_entity_poly.entity_id
_entity_poly.type
_entity_poly.pdbx_seq_one_letter_code
_entity_poly.pdbx_strand_id
1 'polypeptide(L)'
;MSKGRFGVHGGQYIPETLMNAVIELEEAYNHYKDDPQFQAELTELLNEYAGRPSRLYYAEKMTKDLGGAKIYLKREDLNHTGAHKINNVLGQALLAKKMGKTRLIAETGAGQHGVATATAAALMGMECVVYMGKEDTERQALNVYRMRLLGATVIPVTTGTGTLKDACSACFREWTNRISDTHYCLGSVMGPHPFPTIVRDFQSVISKEIKEQIFEAEGRMPDAVIACVGGGSNAMGAFYNFIKDKDVALIGCEAAGLGVDNPKNAATIANGTEGIFHGMKSLFCQNEDGQIAPVYSISAGLDYPGIGPEHANLHDTGRAKYVPITDVEAVEAFEYLSRTEGIIPAIESSHAIAYAMKYAKTLDKDKIIVVNVSGRGDKDVAAIARYRGVQIYE
;
A
#
# COMPACT_ATOMS: atom_id res chain seq x y z
N MET A 1 24.04 -4.46 -10.14
CA MET A 1 23.43 -4.67 -8.81
C MET A 1 23.12 -6.14 -8.68
N SER A 2 23.28 -6.73 -7.51
CA SER A 2 22.86 -8.11 -7.28
C SER A 2 21.34 -8.23 -7.39
N LYS A 3 20.88 -9.35 -7.97
CA LYS A 3 19.46 -9.67 -8.22
C LYS A 3 18.60 -9.44 -6.98
N GLY A 4 17.50 -8.65 -7.10
CA GLY A 4 16.58 -8.40 -6.01
C GLY A 4 17.10 -7.58 -4.84
N ARG A 5 18.17 -6.80 -5.04
CA ARG A 5 18.74 -5.93 -4.01
C ARG A 5 18.49 -4.45 -4.28
N PHE A 6 18.19 -3.74 -3.20
CA PHE A 6 18.09 -2.29 -3.12
C PHE A 6 19.12 -1.84 -2.06
N GLY A 7 20.33 -1.49 -2.50
CA GLY A 7 21.46 -1.33 -1.59
C GLY A 7 21.74 -2.62 -0.80
N VAL A 8 21.68 -2.54 0.53
CA VAL A 8 21.87 -3.69 1.44
C VAL A 8 20.56 -4.47 1.71
N HIS A 9 19.42 -3.92 1.29
CA HIS A 9 18.09 -4.47 1.51
C HIS A 9 17.61 -5.39 0.39
N GLY A 10 16.48 -6.07 0.58
CA GLY A 10 15.89 -7.01 -0.39
C GLY A 10 16.42 -8.44 -0.25
N GLY A 11 16.48 -9.15 -1.35
CA GLY A 11 16.96 -10.54 -1.43
C GLY A 11 15.83 -11.57 -1.33
N GLN A 12 16.23 -12.85 -1.16
CA GLN A 12 15.35 -14.01 -1.14
C GLN A 12 15.66 -14.87 0.10
N TYR A 13 15.14 -14.51 1.25
CA TYR A 13 15.37 -15.22 2.52
C TYR A 13 14.17 -16.14 2.82
N ILE A 14 14.02 -17.17 2.03
CA ILE A 14 12.90 -18.11 2.08
C ILE A 14 13.37 -19.55 2.24
N PRO A 15 12.52 -20.45 2.77
CA PRO A 15 12.79 -21.87 2.77
C PRO A 15 13.01 -22.42 1.36
N GLU A 16 13.87 -23.42 1.22
CA GLU A 16 14.15 -24.09 -0.05
C GLU A 16 12.87 -24.60 -0.74
N THR A 17 11.88 -25.01 0.03
CA THR A 17 10.58 -25.47 -0.47
C THR A 17 9.82 -24.41 -1.29
N LEU A 18 10.09 -23.12 -1.08
CA LEU A 18 9.48 -22.03 -1.85
C LEU A 18 10.38 -21.48 -2.96
N MET A 19 11.63 -21.90 -3.04
CA MET A 19 12.57 -21.33 -3.99
C MET A 19 12.13 -21.52 -5.44
N ASN A 20 11.64 -22.69 -5.79
CA ASN A 20 11.16 -22.95 -7.15
C ASN A 20 9.96 -22.07 -7.51
N ALA A 21 9.08 -21.78 -6.57
CA ALA A 21 7.91 -20.91 -6.81
C ALA A 21 8.32 -19.47 -7.12
N VAL A 22 9.31 -18.92 -6.41
CA VAL A 22 9.77 -17.56 -6.67
C VAL A 22 10.65 -17.47 -7.93
N ILE A 23 11.37 -18.53 -8.28
CA ILE A 23 12.11 -18.61 -9.55
C ILE A 23 11.12 -18.65 -10.73
N GLU A 24 10.11 -19.53 -10.68
CA GLU A 24 9.03 -19.61 -11.68
C GLU A 24 8.35 -18.23 -11.85
N LEU A 25 8.01 -17.57 -10.74
CA LEU A 25 7.40 -16.24 -10.77
C LEU A 25 8.31 -15.20 -11.41
N GLU A 26 9.60 -15.20 -11.09
CA GLU A 26 10.57 -14.26 -11.65
C GLU A 26 10.77 -14.48 -13.16
N GLU A 27 10.88 -15.73 -13.59
CA GLU A 27 11.02 -16.08 -15.01
C GLU A 27 9.77 -15.65 -15.79
N ALA A 28 8.58 -15.96 -15.29
CA ALA A 28 7.32 -15.52 -15.88
C ALA A 28 7.22 -13.99 -15.93
N TYR A 29 7.53 -13.31 -14.84
CA TYR A 29 7.50 -11.85 -14.81
C TYR A 29 8.47 -11.24 -15.82
N ASN A 30 9.71 -11.73 -15.90
CA ASN A 30 10.68 -11.24 -16.86
C ASN A 30 10.30 -11.52 -18.32
N HIS A 31 9.56 -12.60 -18.57
CA HIS A 31 9.02 -12.91 -19.89
C HIS A 31 7.88 -11.96 -20.29
N TYR A 32 6.92 -11.73 -19.37
CA TYR A 32 5.70 -11.00 -19.68
C TYR A 32 5.77 -9.49 -19.50
N LYS A 33 6.67 -8.96 -18.64
CA LYS A 33 6.71 -7.52 -18.31
C LYS A 33 6.88 -6.61 -19.53
N ASP A 34 7.58 -7.07 -20.56
CA ASP A 34 7.83 -6.32 -21.80
C ASP A 34 7.06 -6.92 -23.00
N ASP A 35 6.22 -7.93 -22.77
CA ASP A 35 5.40 -8.54 -23.80
C ASP A 35 4.25 -7.60 -24.22
N PRO A 36 4.14 -7.23 -25.52
CA PRO A 36 3.14 -6.28 -25.98
C PRO A 36 1.70 -6.73 -25.74
N GLN A 37 1.41 -8.03 -25.82
CA GLN A 37 0.08 -8.56 -25.60
C GLN A 37 -0.29 -8.49 -24.12
N PHE A 38 0.63 -8.88 -23.23
CA PHE A 38 0.42 -8.74 -21.79
C PHE A 38 0.17 -7.29 -21.39
N GLN A 39 0.97 -6.35 -21.91
CA GLN A 39 0.83 -4.93 -21.64
C GLN A 39 -0.49 -4.36 -22.18
N ALA A 40 -0.96 -4.81 -23.33
CA ALA A 40 -2.25 -4.41 -23.89
C ALA A 40 -3.42 -4.92 -23.01
N GLU A 41 -3.41 -6.22 -22.64
CA GLU A 41 -4.42 -6.81 -21.74
C GLU A 41 -4.45 -6.12 -20.37
N LEU A 42 -3.27 -5.84 -19.78
CA LEU A 42 -3.17 -5.12 -18.51
C LEU A 42 -3.69 -3.68 -18.63
N THR A 43 -3.35 -2.99 -19.71
CA THR A 43 -3.81 -1.62 -19.96
C THR A 43 -5.34 -1.57 -20.11
N GLU A 44 -5.92 -2.52 -20.85
CA GLU A 44 -7.37 -2.64 -20.98
C GLU A 44 -8.04 -2.87 -19.62
N LEU A 45 -7.55 -3.81 -18.81
CA LEU A 45 -8.04 -4.05 -17.45
C LEU A 45 -7.94 -2.80 -16.56
N LEU A 46 -6.84 -2.07 -16.63
CA LEU A 46 -6.65 -0.85 -15.85
C LEU A 46 -7.61 0.27 -16.30
N ASN A 47 -7.82 0.44 -17.60
CA ASN A 47 -8.64 1.52 -18.11
C ASN A 47 -10.14 1.20 -18.03
N GLU A 48 -10.55 0.04 -18.56
CA GLU A 48 -11.96 -0.28 -18.69
C GLU A 48 -12.57 -0.86 -17.40
N TYR A 49 -11.77 -1.56 -16.59
CA TYR A 49 -12.27 -2.21 -15.39
C TYR A 49 -11.90 -1.46 -14.10
N ALA A 50 -10.65 -1.05 -13.94
CA ALA A 50 -10.23 -0.31 -12.75
C ALA A 50 -10.58 1.18 -12.78
N GLY A 51 -10.91 1.74 -13.96
CA GLY A 51 -11.34 3.13 -14.12
C GLY A 51 -10.17 4.12 -14.17
N ARG A 52 -9.00 3.68 -14.67
CA ARG A 52 -7.85 4.57 -14.87
C ARG A 52 -7.98 5.39 -16.17
N PRO A 53 -7.25 6.52 -16.31
CA PRO A 53 -6.36 7.11 -15.30
C PRO A 53 -7.12 7.68 -14.10
N SER A 54 -6.60 7.49 -12.88
CA SER A 54 -7.17 8.15 -11.71
C SER A 54 -6.95 9.67 -11.79
N ARG A 55 -7.87 10.44 -11.22
CA ARG A 55 -7.85 11.90 -11.34
C ARG A 55 -6.76 12.54 -10.48
N LEU A 56 -6.15 13.60 -10.99
CA LEU A 56 -5.38 14.54 -10.21
C LEU A 56 -6.28 15.76 -9.93
N TYR A 57 -6.72 15.90 -8.69
CA TYR A 57 -7.68 16.91 -8.28
C TYR A 57 -6.99 18.08 -7.58
N TYR A 58 -7.19 19.31 -8.06
CA TYR A 58 -6.75 20.50 -7.36
C TYR A 58 -7.64 20.78 -6.17
N ALA A 59 -7.11 20.62 -4.96
CA ALA A 59 -7.81 20.87 -3.71
C ALA A 59 -7.84 22.38 -3.40
N GLU A 60 -8.70 23.11 -4.10
CA GLU A 60 -8.74 24.58 -4.08
C GLU A 60 -9.07 25.15 -2.70
N LYS A 61 -10.08 24.57 -2.02
CA LYS A 61 -10.48 25.04 -0.69
C LYS A 61 -9.39 24.78 0.34
N MET A 62 -8.82 23.57 0.32
CA MET A 62 -7.70 23.22 1.18
C MET A 62 -6.48 24.11 0.93
N THR A 63 -6.14 24.37 -0.33
CA THR A 63 -5.05 25.28 -0.72
C THR A 63 -5.26 26.70 -0.17
N LYS A 64 -6.46 27.24 -0.32
CA LYS A 64 -6.83 28.59 0.18
C LYS A 64 -6.81 28.66 1.71
N ASP A 65 -7.36 27.63 2.38
CA ASP A 65 -7.45 27.58 3.82
C ASP A 65 -6.07 27.49 4.49
N LEU A 66 -5.18 26.68 3.94
CA LEU A 66 -3.83 26.51 4.46
C LEU A 66 -2.87 27.66 4.11
N GLY A 67 -3.13 28.39 3.01
CA GLY A 67 -2.47 29.64 2.65
C GLY A 67 -1.04 29.54 2.11
N GLY A 68 -0.51 28.31 1.92
CA GLY A 68 0.83 28.04 1.37
C GLY A 68 0.78 27.43 -0.02
N ALA A 69 1.53 26.34 -0.22
CA ALA A 69 1.64 25.63 -1.50
C ALA A 69 0.29 25.18 -2.08
N LYS A 70 0.20 25.10 -3.40
CA LYS A 70 -0.91 24.45 -4.11
C LYS A 70 -0.95 22.97 -3.79
N ILE A 71 -2.12 22.42 -3.50
CA ILE A 71 -2.30 21.03 -3.14
C ILE A 71 -3.11 20.31 -4.20
N TYR A 72 -2.54 19.25 -4.75
CA TYR A 72 -3.18 18.32 -5.66
C TYR A 72 -3.36 16.96 -4.98
N LEU A 73 -4.51 16.35 -5.16
CA LEU A 73 -4.82 15.01 -4.64
C LEU A 73 -4.85 14.01 -5.80
N LYS A 74 -3.97 13.03 -5.77
CA LYS A 74 -4.03 11.88 -6.68
C LYS A 74 -5.08 10.91 -6.15
N ARG A 75 -6.19 10.77 -6.87
CA ARG A 75 -7.44 10.16 -6.40
C ARG A 75 -7.49 8.66 -6.68
N GLU A 76 -6.59 7.88 -6.03
CA GLU A 76 -6.63 6.41 -6.09
C GLU A 76 -7.85 5.81 -5.35
N ASP A 77 -8.51 6.60 -4.51
CA ASP A 77 -9.78 6.28 -3.86
C ASP A 77 -10.97 6.15 -4.84
N LEU A 78 -10.85 6.69 -6.06
CA LEU A 78 -11.86 6.59 -7.12
C LEU A 78 -11.73 5.34 -8.00
N ASN A 79 -10.64 4.59 -7.86
CA ASN A 79 -10.48 3.35 -8.60
C ASN A 79 -11.53 2.31 -8.18
N HIS A 80 -11.82 1.37 -9.06
CA HIS A 80 -12.64 0.20 -8.71
C HIS A 80 -12.10 -0.48 -7.44
N THR A 81 -12.96 -0.94 -6.57
CA THR A 81 -12.70 -1.39 -5.18
C THR A 81 -12.37 -0.27 -4.18
N GLY A 82 -12.16 0.95 -4.63
CA GLY A 82 -11.98 2.13 -3.77
C GLY A 82 -10.58 2.36 -3.23
N ALA A 83 -9.55 1.80 -3.85
CA ALA A 83 -8.15 2.00 -3.45
C ALA A 83 -7.17 1.63 -4.56
N HIS A 84 -5.89 1.99 -4.37
CA HIS A 84 -4.76 1.67 -5.25
C HIS A 84 -4.47 0.17 -5.41
N LYS A 85 -4.95 -0.67 -4.51
CA LYS A 85 -4.64 -2.11 -4.49
C LYS A 85 -5.00 -2.83 -5.78
N ILE A 86 -6.07 -2.39 -6.45
CA ILE A 86 -6.54 -3.01 -7.70
C ILE A 86 -5.48 -2.98 -8.81
N ASN A 87 -4.62 -1.96 -8.86
CA ASN A 87 -3.55 -1.82 -9.86
C ASN A 87 -2.61 -3.03 -9.84
N ASN A 88 -2.06 -3.30 -8.66
CA ASN A 88 -1.14 -4.42 -8.44
C ASN A 88 -1.84 -5.76 -8.63
N VAL A 89 -3.05 -5.90 -8.09
CA VAL A 89 -3.77 -7.18 -8.08
C VAL A 89 -4.16 -7.61 -9.49
N LEU A 90 -4.63 -6.70 -10.34
CA LEU A 90 -4.92 -7.02 -11.74
C LEU A 90 -3.66 -7.50 -12.49
N GLY A 91 -2.52 -6.83 -12.27
CA GLY A 91 -1.25 -7.25 -12.85
C GLY A 91 -0.81 -8.64 -12.38
N GLN A 92 -0.85 -8.90 -11.07
CA GLN A 92 -0.48 -10.19 -10.52
C GLN A 92 -1.46 -11.31 -10.92
N ALA A 93 -2.76 -11.05 -10.93
CA ALA A 93 -3.76 -12.04 -11.34
C ALA A 93 -3.63 -12.39 -12.82
N LEU A 94 -3.39 -11.40 -13.70
CA LEU A 94 -3.12 -11.63 -15.11
C LEU A 94 -1.84 -12.46 -15.30
N LEU A 95 -0.75 -12.11 -14.57
CA LEU A 95 0.49 -12.87 -14.60
C LEU A 95 0.26 -14.32 -14.14
N ALA A 96 -0.45 -14.52 -13.03
CA ALA A 96 -0.78 -15.85 -12.51
C ALA A 96 -1.58 -16.67 -13.53
N LYS A 97 -2.54 -16.06 -14.23
CA LYS A 97 -3.30 -16.71 -15.31
C LYS A 97 -2.41 -17.13 -16.48
N LYS A 98 -1.46 -16.28 -16.90
CA LYS A 98 -0.46 -16.60 -17.92
C LYS A 98 0.48 -17.73 -17.48
N MET A 99 0.74 -17.87 -16.19
CA MET A 99 1.49 -18.98 -15.60
C MET A 99 0.67 -20.28 -15.47
N GLY A 100 -0.61 -20.27 -15.83
CA GLY A 100 -1.50 -21.43 -15.69
C GLY A 100 -1.99 -21.69 -14.26
N LYS A 101 -1.83 -20.73 -13.34
CA LYS A 101 -2.36 -20.83 -11.98
C LYS A 101 -3.88 -20.66 -12.01
N THR A 102 -4.57 -21.42 -11.17
CA THR A 102 -6.05 -21.43 -11.09
C THR A 102 -6.56 -20.90 -9.75
N ARG A 103 -5.65 -20.60 -8.82
CA ARG A 103 -5.98 -20.16 -7.47
C ARG A 103 -5.11 -18.98 -7.06
N LEU A 104 -5.74 -17.97 -6.44
CA LEU A 104 -5.06 -16.87 -5.77
C LEU A 104 -5.20 -17.00 -4.26
N ILE A 105 -4.10 -16.77 -3.53
CA ILE A 105 -4.15 -16.53 -2.09
C ILE A 105 -3.64 -15.13 -1.79
N ALA A 106 -4.16 -14.50 -0.75
CA ALA A 106 -3.74 -13.17 -0.32
C ALA A 106 -3.85 -13.01 1.19
N GLU A 107 -2.98 -12.17 1.74
CA GLU A 107 -3.11 -11.61 3.08
C GLU A 107 -3.89 -10.31 3.04
N THR A 108 -4.53 -9.93 4.14
CA THR A 108 -5.13 -8.60 4.27
C THR A 108 -5.24 -8.18 5.74
N GLY A 109 -5.07 -6.87 6.02
CA GLY A 109 -5.34 -6.23 7.31
C GLY A 109 -6.64 -5.42 7.24
N ALA A 110 -6.62 -4.24 6.62
CA ALA A 110 -7.83 -3.42 6.42
C ALA A 110 -8.89 -4.05 5.49
N GLY A 111 -8.58 -5.16 4.83
CA GLY A 111 -9.47 -5.84 3.89
C GLY A 111 -9.39 -5.35 2.45
N GLN A 112 -8.78 -4.21 2.17
CA GLN A 112 -8.75 -3.63 0.81
C GLN A 112 -7.99 -4.50 -0.18
N HIS A 113 -6.86 -5.08 0.21
CA HIS A 113 -6.11 -6.00 -0.64
C HIS A 113 -6.90 -7.29 -0.87
N GLY A 114 -7.51 -7.84 0.17
CA GLY A 114 -8.37 -9.03 0.05
C GLY A 114 -9.56 -8.81 -0.88
N VAL A 115 -10.25 -7.67 -0.77
CA VAL A 115 -11.35 -7.30 -1.68
C VAL A 115 -10.85 -7.17 -3.11
N ALA A 116 -9.70 -6.51 -3.36
CA ALA A 116 -9.14 -6.38 -4.70
C ALA A 116 -8.76 -7.75 -5.27
N THR A 117 -8.16 -8.65 -4.47
CA THR A 117 -7.79 -10.00 -4.91
C THR A 117 -9.02 -10.85 -5.21
N ALA A 118 -10.04 -10.81 -4.34
CA ALA A 118 -11.31 -11.50 -4.60
C ALA A 118 -12.00 -10.98 -5.87
N THR A 119 -11.95 -9.67 -6.11
CA THR A 119 -12.47 -9.02 -7.31
C THR A 119 -11.79 -9.53 -8.58
N ALA A 120 -10.45 -9.53 -8.61
CA ALA A 120 -9.70 -10.00 -9.77
C ALA A 120 -9.86 -11.53 -9.99
N ALA A 121 -9.92 -12.31 -8.91
CA ALA A 121 -10.17 -13.74 -8.99
C ALA A 121 -11.55 -14.04 -9.58
N ALA A 122 -12.60 -13.34 -9.12
CA ALA A 122 -13.94 -13.46 -9.69
C ALA A 122 -13.97 -13.10 -11.18
N LEU A 123 -13.32 -11.98 -11.57
CA LEU A 123 -13.22 -11.53 -12.95
C LEU A 123 -12.54 -12.57 -13.86
N MET A 124 -11.50 -13.23 -13.35
CA MET A 124 -10.66 -14.16 -14.13
C MET A 124 -11.07 -15.63 -13.99
N GLY A 125 -12.11 -15.93 -13.18
CA GLY A 125 -12.59 -17.30 -12.96
C GLY A 125 -11.64 -18.16 -12.13
N MET A 126 -10.93 -17.57 -11.14
CA MET A 126 -9.96 -18.24 -10.28
C MET A 126 -10.54 -18.48 -8.88
N GLU A 127 -10.12 -19.57 -8.23
CA GLU A 127 -10.35 -19.77 -6.79
C GLU A 127 -9.64 -18.66 -6.01
N CYS A 128 -10.25 -18.17 -4.93
CA CYS A 128 -9.66 -17.15 -4.08
C CYS A 128 -9.77 -17.52 -2.60
N VAL A 129 -8.63 -17.49 -1.89
CA VAL A 129 -8.57 -17.64 -0.43
C VAL A 129 -7.83 -16.47 0.17
N VAL A 130 -8.47 -15.79 1.13
CA VAL A 130 -7.89 -14.62 1.80
C VAL A 130 -7.66 -14.94 3.26
N TYR A 131 -6.42 -14.77 3.72
CA TYR A 131 -6.03 -14.88 5.12
C TYR A 131 -6.09 -13.50 5.77
N MET A 132 -6.76 -13.41 6.90
CA MET A 132 -6.95 -12.16 7.63
C MET A 132 -6.83 -12.41 9.12
N GLY A 133 -6.13 -11.56 9.85
CA GLY A 133 -6.05 -11.68 11.30
C GLY A 133 -7.44 -11.68 11.93
N LYS A 134 -7.67 -12.50 12.95
CA LYS A 134 -8.99 -12.59 13.59
C LYS A 134 -9.44 -11.23 14.12
N GLU A 135 -8.55 -10.47 14.74
CA GLU A 135 -8.84 -9.12 15.22
C GLU A 135 -9.27 -8.19 14.07
N ASP A 136 -8.57 -8.28 12.93
CA ASP A 136 -8.87 -7.48 11.74
C ASP A 136 -10.21 -7.90 11.11
N THR A 137 -10.58 -9.19 11.14
CA THR A 137 -11.89 -9.65 10.63
C THR A 137 -13.06 -9.03 11.39
N GLU A 138 -12.90 -8.77 12.67
CA GLU A 138 -13.91 -8.13 13.51
C GLU A 138 -13.95 -6.62 13.26
N ARG A 139 -12.78 -5.97 13.18
CA ARG A 139 -12.67 -4.53 12.90
C ARG A 139 -13.20 -4.14 11.51
N GLN A 140 -13.07 -5.03 10.52
CA GLN A 140 -13.33 -4.79 9.10
C GLN A 140 -14.39 -5.76 8.51
N ALA A 141 -15.42 -6.06 9.30
CA ALA A 141 -16.47 -7.04 8.94
C ALA A 141 -17.13 -6.76 7.57
N LEU A 142 -17.31 -5.49 7.21
CA LEU A 142 -17.85 -5.09 5.90
C LEU A 142 -16.99 -5.60 4.73
N ASN A 143 -15.67 -5.49 4.84
CA ASN A 143 -14.76 -5.99 3.80
C ASN A 143 -14.70 -7.51 3.78
N VAL A 144 -14.83 -8.17 4.93
CA VAL A 144 -14.99 -9.65 5.00
C VAL A 144 -16.24 -10.09 4.23
N TYR A 145 -17.35 -9.41 4.42
CA TYR A 145 -18.57 -9.72 3.69
C TYR A 145 -18.44 -9.48 2.18
N ARG A 146 -17.80 -8.37 1.78
CA ARG A 146 -17.49 -8.09 0.36
C ARG A 146 -16.67 -9.20 -0.29
N MET A 147 -15.62 -9.67 0.38
CA MET A 147 -14.80 -10.78 -0.13
C MET A 147 -15.62 -12.06 -0.34
N ARG A 148 -16.50 -12.38 0.62
CA ARG A 148 -17.41 -13.54 0.51
C ARG A 148 -18.43 -13.39 -0.61
N LEU A 149 -18.99 -12.20 -0.81
CA LEU A 149 -19.89 -11.90 -1.95
C LEU A 149 -19.18 -12.10 -3.30
N LEU A 150 -17.89 -11.81 -3.38
CA LEU A 150 -17.05 -12.01 -4.57
C LEU A 150 -16.60 -13.47 -4.74
N GLY A 151 -17.07 -14.38 -3.90
CA GLY A 151 -16.78 -15.82 -3.97
C GLY A 151 -15.49 -16.25 -3.28
N ALA A 152 -14.81 -15.36 -2.56
CA ALA A 152 -13.58 -15.72 -1.84
C ALA A 152 -13.90 -16.41 -0.50
N THR A 153 -13.06 -17.38 -0.12
CA THR A 153 -13.02 -17.94 1.22
C THR A 153 -12.13 -17.07 2.10
N VAL A 154 -12.67 -16.53 3.20
CA VAL A 154 -11.90 -15.76 4.18
C VAL A 154 -11.58 -16.64 5.39
N ILE A 155 -10.29 -16.83 5.66
CA ILE A 155 -9.77 -17.65 6.75
C ILE A 155 -9.24 -16.73 7.86
N PRO A 156 -9.89 -16.69 9.04
CA PRO A 156 -9.37 -15.96 10.19
C PRO A 156 -8.10 -16.62 10.75
N VAL A 157 -7.03 -15.83 10.90
CA VAL A 157 -5.77 -16.28 11.48
C VAL A 157 -5.78 -15.93 12.97
N THR A 158 -5.67 -16.95 13.83
CA THR A 158 -5.74 -16.84 15.29
C THR A 158 -4.39 -16.95 15.98
N THR A 159 -3.32 -17.24 15.23
CA THR A 159 -1.95 -17.37 15.76
C THR A 159 -1.30 -16.00 15.91
N GLY A 160 -0.31 -15.88 16.79
CA GLY A 160 0.42 -14.64 17.03
C GLY A 160 -0.49 -13.57 17.64
N THR A 161 -0.41 -12.35 17.10
CA THR A 161 -1.25 -11.22 17.49
C THR A 161 -2.61 -11.17 16.75
N GLY A 162 -2.83 -12.10 15.80
CA GLY A 162 -4.06 -12.14 15.01
C GLY A 162 -4.25 -10.93 14.08
N THR A 163 -3.16 -10.34 13.59
CA THR A 163 -3.12 -9.17 12.72
C THR A 163 -2.49 -9.46 11.36
N LEU A 164 -2.28 -8.42 10.54
CA LEU A 164 -1.74 -8.52 9.18
C LEU A 164 -0.43 -9.32 9.09
N LYS A 165 0.49 -9.16 10.06
CA LYS A 165 1.75 -9.92 10.10
C LYS A 165 1.52 -11.43 10.09
N ASP A 166 0.56 -11.88 10.88
CA ASP A 166 0.26 -13.30 11.00
C ASP A 166 -0.49 -13.85 9.79
N ALA A 167 -1.31 -13.03 9.16
CA ALA A 167 -1.95 -13.33 7.88
C ALA A 167 -0.89 -13.55 6.77
N CYS A 168 0.14 -12.69 6.68
CA CYS A 168 1.27 -12.90 5.77
C CYS A 168 1.97 -14.25 6.02
N SER A 169 2.27 -14.55 7.28
CA SER A 169 2.90 -15.83 7.67
C SER A 169 2.04 -17.04 7.30
N ALA A 170 0.71 -16.93 7.42
CA ALA A 170 -0.23 -17.97 7.01
C ALA A 170 -0.23 -18.17 5.48
N CYS A 171 -0.18 -17.10 4.71
CA CYS A 171 -0.08 -17.16 3.25
C CYS A 171 1.20 -17.87 2.79
N PHE A 172 2.36 -17.57 3.37
CA PHE A 172 3.61 -18.26 3.02
C PHE A 172 3.52 -19.76 3.32
N ARG A 173 2.95 -20.16 4.47
CA ARG A 173 2.74 -21.58 4.81
C ARG A 173 1.80 -22.26 3.83
N GLU A 174 0.68 -21.64 3.51
CA GLU A 174 -0.28 -22.21 2.56
C GLU A 174 0.30 -22.31 1.15
N TRP A 175 1.05 -21.30 0.70
CA TRP A 175 1.68 -21.32 -0.61
C TRP A 175 2.63 -22.51 -0.77
N THR A 176 3.38 -22.86 0.30
CA THR A 176 4.24 -24.05 0.31
C THR A 176 3.46 -25.33 0.04
N ASN A 177 2.21 -25.42 0.48
CA ASN A 177 1.38 -26.63 0.31
C ASN A 177 0.84 -26.81 -1.11
N ARG A 178 0.65 -25.71 -1.89
CA ARG A 178 -0.04 -25.74 -3.19
C ARG A 178 0.65 -24.85 -4.24
N ILE A 179 1.96 -25.00 -4.40
CA ILE A 179 2.75 -24.16 -5.34
C ILE A 179 2.28 -24.35 -6.79
N SER A 180 1.91 -25.59 -7.18
CA SER A 180 1.66 -25.92 -8.59
C SER A 180 0.48 -25.17 -9.20
N ASP A 181 -0.58 -24.94 -8.45
CA ASP A 181 -1.83 -24.33 -8.94
C ASP A 181 -2.12 -22.94 -8.33
N THR A 182 -1.33 -22.52 -7.36
CA THR A 182 -1.60 -21.33 -6.54
C THR A 182 -0.57 -20.25 -6.77
N HIS A 183 -1.03 -19.00 -6.97
CA HIS A 183 -0.21 -17.80 -6.87
C HIS A 183 -0.49 -17.05 -5.56
N TYR A 184 0.56 -16.70 -4.83
CA TYR A 184 0.45 -15.77 -3.71
C TYR A 184 0.44 -14.35 -4.25
N CYS A 185 -0.74 -13.71 -4.26
CA CYS A 185 -0.92 -12.32 -4.65
C CYS A 185 -0.54 -11.39 -3.50
N LEU A 186 0.74 -11.07 -3.37
CA LEU A 186 1.27 -10.27 -2.26
C LEU A 186 0.86 -8.81 -2.39
N GLY A 187 0.35 -8.22 -1.32
CA GLY A 187 -0.35 -6.93 -1.34
C GLY A 187 0.51 -5.68 -1.21
N SER A 188 1.83 -5.80 -1.04
CA SER A 188 2.71 -4.65 -0.87
C SER A 188 4.09 -4.85 -1.51
N VAL A 189 4.94 -3.81 -1.50
CA VAL A 189 6.33 -3.84 -2.00
C VAL A 189 7.28 -4.51 -1.00
N MET A 190 6.86 -5.65 -0.48
CA MET A 190 7.55 -6.43 0.53
C MET A 190 7.70 -7.89 0.08
N GLY A 191 8.30 -8.72 0.92
CA GLY A 191 8.50 -10.13 0.62
C GLY A 191 9.80 -10.43 -0.13
N PRO A 192 10.03 -11.70 -0.47
CA PRO A 192 11.22 -12.11 -1.21
C PRO A 192 11.19 -11.56 -2.64
N HIS A 193 12.36 -11.31 -3.23
CA HIS A 193 12.44 -11.06 -4.67
C HIS A 193 11.76 -12.23 -5.43
N PRO A 194 10.90 -11.97 -6.44
CA PRO A 194 10.71 -10.72 -7.19
C PRO A 194 9.55 -9.83 -6.71
N PHE A 195 8.82 -10.17 -5.64
CA PHE A 195 7.62 -9.44 -5.22
C PHE A 195 7.79 -7.92 -5.09
N PRO A 196 8.84 -7.38 -4.41
CA PRO A 196 8.98 -5.93 -4.29
C PRO A 196 9.04 -5.22 -5.65
N THR A 197 9.71 -5.85 -6.63
CA THR A 197 9.82 -5.32 -8.00
C THR A 197 8.49 -5.40 -8.75
N ILE A 198 7.82 -6.55 -8.72
CA ILE A 198 6.54 -6.78 -9.39
C ILE A 198 5.48 -5.79 -8.90
N VAL A 199 5.33 -5.69 -7.58
CA VAL A 199 4.33 -4.81 -6.97
C VAL A 199 4.63 -3.34 -7.26
N ARG A 200 5.90 -2.92 -7.16
CA ARG A 200 6.33 -1.57 -7.54
C ARG A 200 5.94 -1.25 -8.98
N ASP A 201 6.30 -2.13 -9.90
CA ASP A 201 6.12 -1.88 -11.33
C ASP A 201 4.62 -1.76 -11.69
N PHE A 202 3.77 -2.62 -11.14
CA PHE A 202 2.31 -2.49 -11.34
C PHE A 202 1.71 -1.26 -10.64
N GLN A 203 2.28 -0.81 -9.52
CA GLN A 203 1.83 0.43 -8.86
C GLN A 203 2.42 1.70 -9.49
N SER A 204 3.49 1.60 -10.26
CA SER A 204 4.18 2.76 -10.84
C SER A 204 3.34 3.58 -11.82
N VAL A 205 2.22 3.02 -12.29
CA VAL A 205 1.20 3.73 -13.06
C VAL A 205 0.73 5.01 -12.34
N ILE A 206 0.73 5.02 -10.99
CA ILE A 206 0.35 6.18 -10.18
C ILE A 206 1.27 7.36 -10.48
N SER A 207 2.58 7.18 -10.35
CA SER A 207 3.55 8.27 -10.59
C SER A 207 3.70 8.62 -12.07
N LYS A 208 3.49 7.68 -12.99
CA LYS A 208 3.44 7.95 -14.41
C LYS A 208 2.32 8.96 -14.72
N GLU A 209 1.11 8.67 -14.26
CA GLU A 209 -0.05 9.55 -14.44
C GLU A 209 0.11 10.88 -13.69
N ILE A 210 0.70 10.89 -12.48
CA ILE A 210 0.98 12.17 -11.78
C ILE A 210 1.85 13.06 -12.64
N LYS A 211 2.94 12.54 -13.23
CA LYS A 211 3.85 13.35 -14.08
C LYS A 211 3.12 13.96 -15.28
N GLU A 212 2.31 13.17 -15.97
CA GLU A 212 1.55 13.60 -17.13
C GLU A 212 0.52 14.67 -16.74
N GLN A 213 -0.31 14.39 -15.73
CA GLN A 213 -1.41 15.24 -15.29
C GLN A 213 -0.93 16.56 -14.65
N ILE A 214 0.13 16.51 -13.83
CA ILE A 214 0.65 17.75 -13.22
C ILE A 214 1.35 18.64 -14.24
N PHE A 215 2.03 18.04 -15.22
CA PHE A 215 2.63 18.81 -16.31
C PHE A 215 1.55 19.47 -17.19
N GLU A 216 0.45 18.78 -17.46
CA GLU A 216 -0.70 19.35 -18.17
C GLU A 216 -1.32 20.52 -17.39
N ALA A 217 -1.45 20.38 -16.06
CA ALA A 217 -2.09 21.39 -15.21
C ALA A 217 -1.21 22.61 -14.92
N GLU A 218 0.10 22.42 -14.70
CA GLU A 218 1.00 23.45 -14.16
C GLU A 218 2.23 23.74 -15.05
N GLY A 219 2.44 22.99 -16.14
CA GLY A 219 3.59 23.12 -17.03
C GLY A 219 4.93 22.69 -16.41
N ARG A 220 4.93 22.11 -15.20
CA ARG A 220 6.14 21.68 -14.49
C ARG A 220 5.86 20.53 -13.54
N MET A 221 6.93 19.90 -13.02
CA MET A 221 6.84 18.86 -11.99
C MET A 221 6.51 19.48 -10.61
N PRO A 222 5.94 18.68 -9.67
CA PRO A 222 5.65 19.16 -8.34
C PRO A 222 6.93 19.35 -7.52
N ASP A 223 6.86 20.16 -6.48
CA ASP A 223 7.97 20.33 -5.53
C ASP A 223 8.03 19.16 -4.52
N ALA A 224 6.88 18.52 -4.26
CA ALA A 224 6.84 17.33 -3.39
C ALA A 224 5.73 16.35 -3.79
N VAL A 225 5.99 15.05 -3.57
CA VAL A 225 5.01 13.97 -3.61
C VAL A 225 4.96 13.33 -2.23
N ILE A 226 3.75 13.26 -1.65
CA ILE A 226 3.49 12.79 -0.28
C ILE A 226 2.56 11.59 -0.32
N ALA A 227 2.90 10.52 0.40
CA ALA A 227 2.07 9.32 0.50
C ALA A 227 2.23 8.64 1.87
N CYS A 228 1.19 7.98 2.36
CA CYS A 228 1.28 7.17 3.57
C CYS A 228 2.08 5.88 3.33
N VAL A 229 2.73 5.38 4.37
CA VAL A 229 3.61 4.21 4.30
C VAL A 229 3.33 3.24 5.44
N GLY A 230 2.88 2.02 5.08
CA GLY A 230 2.97 0.83 5.90
C GLY A 230 4.00 -0.09 5.25
N GLY A 231 3.61 -1.16 4.56
CA GLY A 231 4.51 -1.90 3.66
C GLY A 231 5.02 -1.05 2.49
N GLY A 232 4.25 -0.04 2.06
CA GLY A 232 4.70 1.05 1.21
C GLY A 232 4.30 0.98 -0.27
N SER A 233 3.35 0.13 -0.68
CA SER A 233 3.04 -0.04 -2.11
C SER A 233 2.46 1.22 -2.77
N ASN A 234 1.54 1.94 -2.11
CA ASN A 234 1.00 3.18 -2.66
C ASN A 234 2.07 4.28 -2.78
N ALA A 235 2.91 4.39 -1.76
CA ALA A 235 4.00 5.37 -1.75
C ALA A 235 5.05 5.05 -2.82
N MET A 236 5.43 3.77 -2.98
CA MET A 236 6.35 3.37 -4.04
C MET A 236 5.76 3.63 -5.42
N GLY A 237 4.47 3.35 -5.62
CA GLY A 237 3.76 3.70 -6.85
C GLY A 237 3.79 5.20 -7.15
N ALA A 238 3.58 6.04 -6.13
CA ALA A 238 3.61 7.50 -6.27
C ALA A 238 5.04 8.06 -6.46
N PHE A 239 6.07 7.38 -5.92
CA PHE A 239 7.46 7.87 -5.92
C PHE A 239 8.29 7.39 -7.11
N TYR A 240 8.02 6.19 -7.61
CA TYR A 240 8.96 5.47 -8.49
C TYR A 240 9.48 6.27 -9.68
N ASN A 241 8.58 6.88 -10.45
CA ASN A 241 8.99 7.66 -11.61
C ASN A 241 9.62 9.02 -11.26
N PHE A 242 9.59 9.43 -9.99
CA PHE A 242 10.26 10.63 -9.48
C PHE A 242 11.60 10.35 -8.78
N ILE A 243 12.01 9.08 -8.63
CA ILE A 243 13.26 8.75 -7.91
C ILE A 243 14.47 9.45 -8.51
N LYS A 244 14.50 9.62 -9.84
CA LYS A 244 15.58 10.30 -10.56
C LYS A 244 15.44 11.83 -10.57
N ASP A 245 14.26 12.37 -10.30
CA ASP A 245 13.98 13.80 -10.32
C ASP A 245 14.37 14.41 -8.96
N LYS A 246 15.63 14.83 -8.82
CA LYS A 246 16.20 15.26 -7.54
C LYS A 246 15.55 16.50 -6.94
N ASP A 247 14.93 17.32 -7.78
CA ASP A 247 14.23 18.54 -7.38
C ASP A 247 12.83 18.28 -6.80
N VAL A 248 12.32 17.04 -6.93
CA VAL A 248 11.05 16.61 -6.36
C VAL A 248 11.29 15.91 -5.03
N ALA A 249 10.82 16.48 -3.93
CA ALA A 249 10.88 15.85 -2.61
C ALA A 249 9.93 14.65 -2.54
N LEU A 250 10.40 13.51 -2.02
CA LEU A 250 9.59 12.32 -1.76
C LEU A 250 9.40 12.16 -0.27
N ILE A 251 8.14 12.15 0.20
CA ILE A 251 7.83 12.15 1.62
C ILE A 251 6.85 11.05 1.97
N GLY A 252 7.32 10.05 2.72
CA GLY A 252 6.53 8.96 3.26
C GLY A 252 6.02 9.29 4.67
N CYS A 253 4.73 9.08 4.91
CA CYS A 253 4.10 9.33 6.22
C CYS A 253 3.80 8.00 6.90
N GLU A 254 4.50 7.72 8.00
CA GLU A 254 4.37 6.50 8.79
C GLU A 254 3.33 6.66 9.91
N ALA A 255 2.75 5.54 10.35
CA ALA A 255 1.81 5.52 11.46
C ALA A 255 2.54 5.51 12.81
N ALA A 256 2.59 6.65 13.48
CA ALA A 256 3.17 6.76 14.81
C ALA A 256 2.20 6.41 15.96
N GLY A 257 0.98 5.95 15.66
CA GLY A 257 0.02 5.51 16.66
C GLY A 257 -0.18 6.53 17.78
N LEU A 258 0.17 6.14 19.00
CA LEU A 258 0.08 7.02 20.18
C LEU A 258 1.33 7.89 20.39
N GLY A 259 2.27 7.89 19.47
CA GLY A 259 3.53 8.65 19.50
C GLY A 259 4.73 7.76 19.23
N VAL A 260 5.81 8.33 18.67
CA VAL A 260 7.03 7.60 18.27
C VAL A 260 7.69 6.89 19.47
N ASP A 261 7.70 7.55 20.63
CA ASP A 261 8.29 7.01 21.86
C ASP A 261 7.34 6.06 22.61
N ASN A 262 6.11 5.88 22.13
CA ASN A 262 5.13 4.97 22.71
C ASN A 262 5.26 3.59 22.05
N PRO A 263 5.23 2.47 22.81
CA PRO A 263 5.28 1.12 22.22
C PRO A 263 4.11 0.84 21.28
N LYS A 264 2.99 1.58 21.38
CA LYS A 264 1.86 1.50 20.44
C LYS A 264 2.07 2.44 19.26
N ASN A 265 2.97 2.06 18.36
CA ASN A 265 3.21 2.70 17.08
C ASN A 265 3.63 1.66 16.02
N ALA A 266 3.67 2.05 14.74
CA ALA A 266 4.11 1.25 13.61
C ALA A 266 5.08 2.03 12.69
N ALA A 267 5.76 3.06 13.24
CA ALA A 267 6.71 3.88 12.49
C ALA A 267 8.05 3.16 12.33
N THR A 268 8.15 2.36 11.28
CA THR A 268 9.28 1.43 11.07
C THR A 268 10.59 2.14 10.72
N ILE A 269 10.57 3.23 9.94
CA ILE A 269 11.79 4.00 9.65
C ILE A 269 12.28 4.73 10.91
N ALA A 270 11.35 5.24 11.72
CA ALA A 270 11.71 5.97 12.93
C ALA A 270 12.29 5.06 14.03
N ASN A 271 11.75 3.84 14.19
CA ASN A 271 12.04 2.98 15.35
C ASN A 271 12.60 1.61 14.99
N GLY A 272 12.59 1.24 13.70
CA GLY A 272 13.03 -0.08 13.24
C GLY A 272 14.54 -0.21 13.16
N THR A 273 14.99 -1.44 13.16
CA THR A 273 16.38 -1.84 12.92
C THR A 273 16.45 -2.83 11.77
N GLU A 274 17.64 -3.04 11.20
CA GLU A 274 17.84 -4.03 10.12
C GLU A 274 17.52 -5.45 10.61
N GLY A 275 16.76 -6.17 9.80
CA GLY A 275 16.42 -7.55 10.08
C GLY A 275 16.00 -8.33 8.84
N ILE A 276 15.67 -9.61 9.03
CA ILE A 276 15.15 -10.49 7.99
C ILE A 276 13.81 -11.02 8.45
N PHE A 277 12.76 -10.70 7.68
CA PHE A 277 11.41 -11.17 7.96
C PHE A 277 10.59 -11.27 6.67
N HIS A 278 9.63 -12.17 6.60
CA HIS A 278 8.79 -12.41 5.41
C HIS A 278 9.59 -12.50 4.10
N GLY A 279 10.78 -13.13 4.16
CA GLY A 279 11.60 -13.42 2.99
C GLY A 279 12.47 -12.28 2.47
N MET A 280 12.53 -11.15 3.13
CA MET A 280 13.35 -9.99 2.75
C MET A 280 14.22 -9.49 3.90
N LYS A 281 15.36 -8.86 3.57
CA LYS A 281 16.10 -7.98 4.47
C LYS A 281 15.57 -6.55 4.31
N SER A 282 15.19 -5.92 5.43
CA SER A 282 14.70 -4.54 5.46
C SER A 282 14.82 -3.96 6.87
N LEU A 283 14.09 -2.87 7.16
CA LEU A 283 13.89 -2.35 8.50
C LEU A 283 12.62 -2.93 9.11
N PHE A 284 12.69 -3.31 10.38
CA PHE A 284 11.58 -3.88 11.13
C PHE A 284 11.54 -3.34 12.56
N CYS A 285 10.33 -3.17 13.10
CA CYS A 285 10.13 -2.99 14.53
C CYS A 285 10.41 -4.33 15.22
N GLN A 286 11.52 -4.40 15.97
CA GLN A 286 11.96 -5.61 16.66
C GLN A 286 12.59 -5.26 17.99
N ASN A 287 12.60 -6.21 18.93
CA ASN A 287 13.23 -6.07 20.23
C ASN A 287 14.75 -6.35 20.16
N GLU A 288 15.42 -6.29 21.31
CA GLU A 288 16.88 -6.51 21.43
C GLU A 288 17.32 -7.92 20.99
N ASP A 289 16.45 -8.90 21.07
CA ASP A 289 16.69 -10.29 20.62
C ASP A 289 16.41 -10.49 19.11
N GLY A 290 16.02 -9.44 18.39
CA GLY A 290 15.66 -9.51 16.98
C GLY A 290 14.27 -10.11 16.71
N GLN A 291 13.42 -10.26 17.72
CA GLN A 291 12.05 -10.71 17.57
C GLN A 291 11.17 -9.55 17.10
N ILE A 292 10.28 -9.82 16.15
CA ILE A 292 9.33 -8.82 15.66
C ILE A 292 8.44 -8.34 16.80
N ALA A 293 8.50 -7.04 17.08
CA ALA A 293 7.71 -6.40 18.13
C ALA A 293 6.25 -6.27 17.70
N PRO A 294 5.29 -6.33 18.62
CA PRO A 294 3.93 -5.88 18.38
C PRO A 294 3.93 -4.41 17.97
N VAL A 295 3.15 -4.07 16.96
CA VAL A 295 2.93 -2.69 16.50
C VAL A 295 1.48 -2.31 16.64
N TYR A 296 1.18 -1.02 16.49
CA TYR A 296 -0.17 -0.51 16.60
C TYR A 296 -0.38 0.70 15.70
N SER A 297 -1.51 0.73 15.02
CA SER A 297 -2.06 1.91 14.34
C SER A 297 -3.59 1.85 14.39
N ILE A 298 -4.25 3.01 14.48
CA ILE A 298 -5.69 3.12 14.24
C ILE A 298 -6.05 2.63 12.84
N SER A 299 -5.10 2.70 11.92
CA SER A 299 -5.22 2.21 10.54
C SER A 299 -4.72 0.78 10.43
N ALA A 300 -5.63 -0.18 10.25
CA ALA A 300 -5.28 -1.58 10.04
C ALA A 300 -4.39 -1.83 8.80
N GLY A 301 -4.45 -0.95 7.79
CA GLY A 301 -3.60 -1.04 6.59
C GLY A 301 -2.16 -0.58 6.79
N LEU A 302 -1.87 0.16 7.88
CA LEU A 302 -0.53 0.59 8.27
C LEU A 302 0.01 -0.17 9.50
N ASP A 303 -0.77 -1.08 10.06
CA ASP A 303 -0.43 -1.90 11.22
C ASP A 303 0.47 -3.09 10.80
N TYR A 304 1.69 -2.78 10.37
CA TYR A 304 2.69 -3.74 9.92
C TYR A 304 4.08 -3.37 10.44
N PRO A 305 4.83 -4.32 11.03
CA PRO A 305 6.09 -4.05 11.73
C PRO A 305 7.32 -3.95 10.80
N GLY A 306 7.14 -3.61 9.54
CA GLY A 306 8.22 -3.56 8.57
C GLY A 306 7.92 -2.63 7.41
N ILE A 307 8.93 -2.40 6.58
CA ILE A 307 8.82 -1.56 5.38
C ILE A 307 9.43 -2.26 4.17
N GLY A 308 8.94 -1.94 2.98
CA GLY A 308 9.51 -2.46 1.74
C GLY A 308 11.00 -2.13 1.59
N PRO A 309 11.82 -3.07 1.07
CA PRO A 309 13.27 -2.91 1.03
C PRO A 309 13.73 -1.74 0.15
N GLU A 310 12.97 -1.37 -0.87
CA GLU A 310 13.28 -0.19 -1.69
C GLU A 310 13.05 1.11 -0.92
N HIS A 311 12.03 1.18 -0.05
CA HIS A 311 11.83 2.31 0.86
C HIS A 311 12.97 2.45 1.86
N ALA A 312 13.43 1.34 2.45
CA ALA A 312 14.59 1.35 3.34
C ALA A 312 15.84 1.91 2.62
N ASN A 313 16.09 1.49 1.38
CA ASN A 313 17.16 2.04 0.58
C ASN A 313 16.98 3.53 0.21
N LEU A 314 15.75 3.98 -0.07
CA LEU A 314 15.48 5.39 -0.34
C LEU A 314 15.72 6.25 0.90
N HIS A 315 15.45 5.71 2.10
CA HIS A 315 15.79 6.34 3.37
C HIS A 315 17.31 6.43 3.55
N ASP A 316 18.03 5.30 3.45
CA ASP A 316 19.48 5.22 3.68
C ASP A 316 20.26 6.14 2.74
N THR A 317 19.81 6.27 1.49
CA THR A 317 20.43 7.15 0.49
C THR A 317 19.99 8.61 0.61
N GLY A 318 19.09 8.94 1.55
CA GLY A 318 18.54 10.28 1.70
C GLY A 318 17.65 10.73 0.53
N ARG A 319 17.21 9.78 -0.34
CA ARG A 319 16.36 10.14 -1.49
C ARG A 319 14.93 10.42 -1.09
N ALA A 320 14.40 9.76 -0.09
CA ALA A 320 13.08 10.00 0.47
C ALA A 320 13.18 10.29 1.96
N LYS A 321 12.34 11.20 2.43
CA LYS A 321 12.16 11.51 3.85
C LYS A 321 10.94 10.75 4.38
N TYR A 322 11.03 10.22 5.59
CA TYR A 322 9.92 9.58 6.28
C TYR A 322 9.57 10.36 7.55
N VAL A 323 8.27 10.55 7.77
CA VAL A 323 7.78 11.36 8.89
C VAL A 323 6.70 10.59 9.66
N PRO A 324 6.82 10.53 10.99
CA PRO A 324 5.81 9.89 11.82
C PRO A 324 4.59 10.80 11.99
N ILE A 325 3.39 10.21 11.89
CA ILE A 325 2.09 10.86 12.08
C ILE A 325 1.29 10.07 13.10
N THR A 326 0.80 10.74 14.12
CA THR A 326 0.01 10.12 15.20
C THR A 326 -1.43 9.85 14.76
N ASP A 327 -2.12 8.98 15.49
CA ASP A 327 -3.54 8.68 15.28
C ASP A 327 -4.41 9.94 15.39
N VAL A 328 -4.09 10.83 16.36
CA VAL A 328 -4.81 12.11 16.54
C VAL A 328 -4.72 12.96 15.28
N GLU A 329 -3.51 13.14 14.76
CA GLU A 329 -3.27 13.92 13.54
C GLU A 329 -3.95 13.31 12.32
N ALA A 330 -3.93 11.98 12.20
CA ALA A 330 -4.59 11.27 11.11
C ALA A 330 -6.12 11.43 11.18
N VAL A 331 -6.72 11.33 12.38
CA VAL A 331 -8.17 11.52 12.56
C VAL A 331 -8.58 12.97 12.28
N GLU A 332 -7.82 13.95 12.75
CA GLU A 332 -8.06 15.36 12.44
C GLU A 332 -7.99 15.64 10.94
N ALA A 333 -7.02 15.05 10.24
CA ALA A 333 -6.88 15.19 8.78
C ALA A 333 -8.00 14.49 8.02
N PHE A 334 -8.46 13.33 8.49
CA PHE A 334 -9.64 12.65 7.95
C PHE A 334 -10.86 13.56 7.98
N GLU A 335 -11.16 14.15 9.14
CA GLU A 335 -12.29 15.05 9.33
C GLU A 335 -12.11 16.36 8.54
N TYR A 336 -10.89 16.91 8.52
CA TYR A 336 -10.57 18.14 7.80
C TYR A 336 -10.84 17.99 6.31
N LEU A 337 -10.27 16.98 5.65
CA LEU A 337 -10.47 16.77 4.21
C LEU A 337 -11.95 16.49 3.89
N SER A 338 -12.64 15.75 4.76
CA SER A 338 -14.06 15.46 4.59
C SER A 338 -14.91 16.74 4.61
N ARG A 339 -14.63 17.67 5.52
CA ARG A 339 -15.38 18.93 5.64
C ARG A 339 -14.99 19.97 4.60
N THR A 340 -13.71 20.02 4.23
CA THR A 340 -13.17 21.06 3.35
C THR A 340 -13.42 20.75 1.87
N GLU A 341 -13.13 19.51 1.45
CA GLU A 341 -13.22 19.11 0.04
C GLU A 341 -14.37 18.13 -0.25
N GLY A 342 -15.11 17.68 0.78
CA GLY A 342 -16.16 16.66 0.60
C GLY A 342 -15.60 15.28 0.22
N ILE A 343 -14.34 15.00 0.57
CA ILE A 343 -13.66 13.75 0.28
C ILE A 343 -13.42 13.03 1.60
N ILE A 344 -14.02 11.86 1.79
CA ILE A 344 -13.79 11.00 2.95
C ILE A 344 -12.63 10.05 2.61
N PRO A 345 -11.38 10.34 3.06
CA PRO A 345 -10.22 9.51 2.74
C PRO A 345 -10.19 8.28 3.63
N ALA A 346 -9.49 7.21 3.21
CA ALA A 346 -9.13 6.15 4.14
C ALA A 346 -8.24 6.70 5.28
N ILE A 347 -8.31 6.09 6.48
CA ILE A 347 -7.45 6.49 7.62
C ILE A 347 -5.97 6.39 7.21
N GLU A 348 -5.61 5.40 6.40
CA GLU A 348 -4.28 5.27 5.82
C GLU A 348 -3.86 6.58 5.12
N SER A 349 -4.66 7.04 4.18
CA SER A 349 -4.40 8.26 3.38
C SER A 349 -4.36 9.51 4.24
N SER A 350 -5.10 9.52 5.34
CA SER A 350 -5.18 10.66 6.27
C SER A 350 -3.83 10.99 6.91
N HIS A 351 -2.92 10.02 7.05
CA HIS A 351 -1.54 10.28 7.50
C HIS A 351 -0.79 11.20 6.52
N ALA A 352 -0.95 10.96 5.21
CA ALA A 352 -0.35 11.82 4.20
C ALA A 352 -1.00 13.22 4.15
N ILE A 353 -2.32 13.29 4.33
CA ILE A 353 -3.06 14.57 4.42
C ILE A 353 -2.61 15.36 5.64
N ALA A 354 -2.45 14.72 6.80
CA ALA A 354 -2.00 15.37 8.04
C ALA A 354 -0.64 16.06 7.86
N TYR A 355 0.31 15.37 7.20
CA TYR A 355 1.60 16.00 6.91
C TYR A 355 1.47 17.12 5.88
N ALA A 356 0.69 16.94 4.83
CA ALA A 356 0.46 17.96 3.82
C ALA A 356 -0.12 19.24 4.43
N MET A 357 -1.04 19.14 5.40
CA MET A 357 -1.62 20.28 6.11
C MET A 357 -0.57 21.11 6.86
N LYS A 358 0.47 20.47 7.39
CA LYS A 358 1.59 21.14 8.04
C LYS A 358 2.57 21.70 7.04
N TYR A 359 2.97 20.86 6.07
CA TYR A 359 4.05 21.15 5.14
C TYR A 359 3.68 22.26 4.15
N ALA A 360 2.44 22.27 3.66
CA ALA A 360 1.97 23.31 2.75
C ALA A 360 2.14 24.73 3.32
N LYS A 361 1.88 24.91 4.61
CA LYS A 361 2.03 26.23 5.29
C LYS A 361 3.47 26.74 5.36
N THR A 362 4.45 25.86 5.20
CA THR A 362 5.88 26.21 5.24
C THR A 362 6.46 26.56 3.88
N LEU A 363 5.68 26.41 2.82
CA LEU A 363 6.08 26.62 1.44
C LEU A 363 5.42 27.87 0.86
N ASP A 364 6.08 28.46 -0.13
CA ASP A 364 5.54 29.59 -0.91
C ASP A 364 4.34 29.13 -1.77
N LYS A 365 3.48 30.09 -2.13
CA LYS A 365 2.22 29.87 -2.86
C LYS A 365 2.39 29.34 -4.29
N ASP A 366 3.58 29.50 -4.87
CA ASP A 366 3.93 28.99 -6.21
C ASP A 366 4.39 27.52 -6.16
N LYS A 367 4.64 26.99 -4.98
CA LYS A 367 5.02 25.59 -4.77
C LYS A 367 3.83 24.64 -4.96
N ILE A 368 4.13 23.40 -5.35
CA ILE A 368 3.13 22.39 -5.69
C ILE A 368 3.40 21.13 -4.88
N ILE A 369 2.40 20.66 -4.18
CA ILE A 369 2.40 19.39 -3.46
C ILE A 369 1.39 18.45 -4.11
N VAL A 370 1.78 17.21 -4.39
CA VAL A 370 0.87 16.14 -4.77
C VAL A 370 0.76 15.16 -3.60
N VAL A 371 -0.45 14.89 -3.14
CA VAL A 371 -0.75 13.90 -2.10
C VAL A 371 -1.47 12.72 -2.71
N ASN A 372 -0.95 11.51 -2.51
CA ASN A 372 -1.62 10.30 -2.96
C ASN A 372 -2.73 9.88 -1.97
N VAL A 373 -3.99 10.07 -2.36
CA VAL A 373 -5.16 9.58 -1.61
C VAL A 373 -5.38 8.12 -2.01
N SER A 374 -4.72 7.24 -1.27
CA SER A 374 -4.54 5.82 -1.63
C SER A 374 -5.81 4.99 -1.57
N GLY A 375 -6.83 5.44 -0.85
CA GLY A 375 -8.13 4.76 -0.74
C GLY A 375 -9.21 5.62 -0.11
N ARG A 376 -10.47 5.19 -0.25
CA ARG A 376 -11.64 5.87 0.32
C ARG A 376 -11.97 5.37 1.73
N GLY A 377 -12.58 6.25 2.51
CA GLY A 377 -12.82 6.08 3.94
C GLY A 377 -14.16 5.48 4.33
N ASP A 378 -15.03 5.05 3.39
CA ASP A 378 -16.33 4.47 3.74
C ASP A 378 -16.21 3.31 4.75
N LYS A 379 -15.17 2.51 4.62
CA LYS A 379 -14.84 1.40 5.53
C LYS A 379 -14.48 1.87 6.95
N ASP A 380 -14.04 3.11 7.09
CA ASP A 380 -13.41 3.66 8.31
C ASP A 380 -14.36 4.56 9.12
N VAL A 381 -15.49 4.97 8.55
CA VAL A 381 -16.47 5.88 9.20
C VAL A 381 -16.87 5.36 10.57
N ALA A 382 -17.17 4.06 10.69
CA ALA A 382 -17.54 3.46 11.97
C ALA A 382 -16.37 3.46 12.99
N ALA A 383 -15.13 3.30 12.54
CA ALA A 383 -13.95 3.35 13.39
C ALA A 383 -13.71 4.78 13.91
N ILE A 384 -13.85 5.79 13.04
CA ILE A 384 -13.74 7.21 13.42
C ILE A 384 -14.85 7.60 14.40
N ALA A 385 -16.10 7.17 14.17
CA ALA A 385 -17.20 7.43 15.10
C ALA A 385 -16.91 6.85 16.49
N ARG A 386 -16.45 5.59 16.57
CA ARG A 386 -16.02 4.98 17.84
C ARG A 386 -14.89 5.75 18.51
N TYR A 387 -13.88 6.16 17.74
CA TYR A 387 -12.77 6.96 18.24
C TYR A 387 -13.24 8.28 18.87
N ARG A 388 -14.25 8.91 18.27
CA ARG A 388 -14.89 10.14 18.77
C ARG A 388 -15.97 9.92 19.83
N GLY A 389 -16.27 8.67 20.21
CA GLY A 389 -17.33 8.34 21.17
C GLY A 389 -18.75 8.57 20.62
N VAL A 390 -18.90 8.59 19.30
CA VAL A 390 -20.20 8.74 18.63
C VAL A 390 -20.79 7.37 18.33
N GLN A 391 -22.05 7.14 18.75
CA GLN A 391 -22.78 5.94 18.38
C GLN A 391 -23.37 6.09 16.97
N ILE A 392 -23.13 5.11 16.11
CA ILE A 392 -23.82 4.97 14.84
C ILE A 392 -25.01 4.04 15.10
N TYR A 393 -26.21 4.54 14.88
CA TYR A 393 -27.41 3.69 14.90
C TYR A 393 -27.47 2.91 13.59
N GLU A 394 -27.56 1.58 13.70
CA GLU A 394 -27.84 0.70 12.58
C GLU A 394 -29.32 0.76 12.17
#